data_1fd211a03846545953e8309b0d447260
#
_entry.id   1fd211a03846545953e8309b0d447260
#
_cell.length_a   1.000
_cell.length_b   1.000
_cell.length_c   1.000
_cell.angle_alpha   90.00
_cell.angle_beta   90.00
_cell.angle_gamma   90.00
#
_symmetry.space_group_name_H-M   'P 1'
#
loop_
_entity.id
_entity.type
_entity.pdbx_description
1 polymer ?
#
loop_
_entity_poly.entity_id
_entity_poly.type
_entity_poly.pdbx_seq_one_letter_code
_entity_poly.pdbx_strand_id
1 'polypeptide(L)'
;MKRIGVDVGGTFTDLIIVDEESGRITVDKVPSTPDDPARGTVAGARRLCETAGVSIGDLDGILHGTTVATNIVLQHTGAKVGMITTAGFRDILHIARHKRPYNFSLYCDLDRKSVV
;
A
#
# COMPACT_ATOMS: atom_id res chain seq x y z
N MET A 1 -17.86 -1.65 -21.44
CA MET A 1 -17.65 -1.65 -19.98
C MET A 1 -16.44 -0.79 -19.68
N LYS A 2 -16.58 0.21 -18.80
CA LYS A 2 -15.50 1.16 -18.47
C LYS A 2 -15.09 0.98 -17.01
N ARG A 3 -13.80 0.74 -16.77
CA ARG A 3 -13.26 0.53 -15.42
C ARG A 3 -12.09 1.46 -15.17
N ILE A 4 -11.98 1.93 -13.93
CA ILE A 4 -10.81 2.67 -13.48
C ILE A 4 -10.03 1.84 -12.46
N GLY A 5 -8.72 1.76 -12.64
CA GLY A 5 -7.76 1.22 -11.68
C GLY A 5 -6.96 2.35 -11.06
N VAL A 6 -6.74 2.29 -9.76
CA VAL A 6 -5.94 3.25 -9.01
C VAL A 6 -4.96 2.48 -8.14
N ASP A 7 -3.68 2.80 -8.26
CA ASP A 7 -2.62 2.28 -7.37
C ASP A 7 -1.98 3.43 -6.60
N VAL A 8 -2.23 3.45 -5.29
CA VAL A 8 -1.73 4.51 -4.40
C VAL A 8 -0.40 4.10 -3.79
N GLY A 9 0.68 4.66 -4.34
CA GLY A 9 2.03 4.53 -3.79
C GLY A 9 2.37 5.65 -2.80
N GLY A 10 3.55 5.54 -2.18
CA GLY A 10 4.03 6.55 -1.22
C GLY A 10 4.38 7.90 -1.84
N THR A 11 4.78 7.93 -3.11
CA THR A 11 5.23 9.14 -3.82
C THR A 11 4.28 9.54 -4.95
N PHE A 12 3.80 8.56 -5.70
CA PHE A 12 2.89 8.76 -6.83
C PHE A 12 1.70 7.81 -6.73
N THR A 13 0.59 8.26 -7.29
CA THR A 13 -0.62 7.46 -7.52
C THR A 13 -0.74 7.26 -9.03
N ASP A 14 -0.73 6.02 -9.46
CA ASP A 14 -0.92 5.62 -10.84
C ASP A 14 -2.40 5.32 -11.10
N LEU A 15 -2.91 5.82 -12.23
CA LEU A 15 -4.30 5.66 -12.61
C LEU A 15 -4.42 5.16 -14.05
N ILE A 16 -5.40 4.30 -14.28
CA ILE A 16 -5.70 3.75 -15.60
C ILE A 16 -7.22 3.65 -15.81
N ILE A 17 -7.71 4.07 -16.96
CA ILE A 17 -9.06 3.77 -17.43
C ILE A 17 -8.96 2.81 -18.59
N VAL A 18 -9.75 1.75 -18.55
CA VAL A 18 -9.93 0.78 -19.62
C VAL A 18 -11.37 0.83 -20.08
N ASP A 19 -11.55 1.15 -21.36
CA ASP A 19 -12.84 1.03 -22.05
C ASP A 19 -12.82 -0.24 -22.92
N GLU A 20 -13.52 -1.25 -22.47
CA GLU A 20 -13.55 -2.57 -23.13
C GLU A 20 -14.28 -2.53 -24.48
N GLU A 21 -15.18 -1.57 -24.70
CA GLU A 21 -15.96 -1.46 -25.94
C GLU A 21 -15.12 -0.87 -27.09
N SER A 22 -14.37 0.19 -26.76
CA SER A 22 -13.49 0.82 -27.75
C SER A 22 -12.08 0.22 -27.77
N GLY A 23 -11.71 -0.58 -26.76
CA GLY A 23 -10.36 -1.08 -26.53
C GLY A 23 -9.37 0.02 -26.10
N ARG A 24 -9.87 1.20 -25.75
CA ARG A 24 -9.03 2.35 -25.39
C ARG A 24 -8.53 2.24 -23.95
N ILE A 25 -7.24 2.49 -23.77
CA ILE A 25 -6.59 2.59 -22.47
C ILE A 25 -6.05 4.01 -22.31
N THR A 26 -6.39 4.66 -21.21
CA THR A 26 -5.88 5.98 -20.85
C THR A 26 -5.21 5.86 -19.48
N VAL A 27 -3.99 6.35 -19.37
CA VAL A 27 -3.20 6.30 -18.12
C VAL A 27 -2.83 7.70 -17.67
N ASP A 28 -2.70 7.86 -16.35
CA ASP A 28 -2.23 9.09 -15.74
C ASP A 28 -1.45 8.78 -14.46
N LYS A 29 -0.62 9.72 -14.04
CA LYS A 29 0.18 9.65 -12.83
C LYS A 29 0.11 10.98 -12.10
N VAL A 30 -0.25 10.95 -10.85
CA VAL A 30 -0.31 12.14 -9.99
C VAL A 30 0.57 11.97 -8.76
N PRO A 31 1.13 13.04 -8.19
CA PRO A 31 1.77 12.97 -6.89
C PRO A 31 0.77 12.50 -5.83
N SER A 32 1.20 11.56 -4.99
CA SER A 32 0.41 11.16 -3.82
C SER A 32 0.35 12.28 -2.79
N THR A 33 -0.72 12.32 -2.02
CA THR A 33 -0.92 13.24 -0.90
C THR A 33 -0.81 12.45 0.40
N PRO A 34 0.39 12.35 1.03
CA PRO A 34 0.60 11.48 2.19
C PRO A 34 -0.24 11.86 3.41
N ASP A 35 -0.59 13.14 3.52
CA ASP A 35 -1.49 13.69 4.56
C ASP A 35 -2.94 13.27 4.37
N ASP A 36 -3.38 13.08 3.12
CA ASP A 36 -4.72 12.63 2.74
C ASP A 36 -4.69 11.90 1.39
N PRO A 37 -4.42 10.60 1.37
CA PRO A 37 -4.36 9.82 0.12
C PRO A 37 -5.65 9.85 -0.70
N ALA A 38 -6.81 10.04 -0.06
CA ALA A 38 -8.09 10.10 -0.74
C ALA A 38 -8.19 11.35 -1.64
N ARG A 39 -7.67 12.48 -1.18
CA ARG A 39 -7.68 13.74 -1.92
C ARG A 39 -6.94 13.62 -3.27
N GLY A 40 -5.72 13.07 -3.25
CA GLY A 40 -4.93 12.85 -4.46
C GLY A 40 -5.59 11.87 -5.42
N THR A 41 -6.14 10.78 -4.88
CA THR A 41 -6.86 9.77 -5.64
C THR A 41 -8.07 10.33 -6.37
N VAL A 42 -8.93 11.06 -5.66
CA VAL A 42 -10.16 11.64 -6.25
C VAL A 42 -9.82 12.70 -7.30
N ALA A 43 -8.83 13.58 -7.03
CA ALA A 43 -8.39 14.59 -7.99
C ALA A 43 -7.81 13.95 -9.25
N GLY A 44 -6.97 12.93 -9.10
CA GLY A 44 -6.40 12.17 -10.21
C GLY A 44 -7.46 11.43 -11.03
N ALA A 45 -8.41 10.78 -10.37
CA ALA A 45 -9.49 10.07 -11.05
C ALA A 45 -10.37 11.02 -11.89
N ARG A 46 -10.70 12.20 -11.37
CA ARG A 46 -11.46 13.23 -12.11
C ARG A 46 -10.69 13.68 -13.35
N ARG A 47 -9.42 14.04 -13.17
CA ARG A 47 -8.56 14.48 -14.28
C ARG A 47 -8.43 13.41 -15.37
N LEU A 48 -8.26 12.15 -14.97
CA LEU A 48 -8.17 11.05 -15.91
C LEU A 48 -9.48 10.83 -16.67
N CYS A 49 -10.63 10.92 -16.00
CA CYS A 49 -11.95 10.85 -16.63
C CYS A 49 -12.14 11.97 -17.66
N GLU A 50 -11.78 13.21 -17.33
CA GLU A 50 -11.82 14.35 -18.25
C GLU A 50 -10.93 14.10 -19.48
N THR A 51 -9.69 13.62 -19.27
CA THR A 51 -8.75 13.30 -20.35
C THR A 51 -9.26 12.17 -21.26
N ALA A 52 -9.90 11.16 -20.66
CA ALA A 52 -10.47 10.04 -21.39
C ALA A 52 -11.80 10.38 -22.09
N GLY A 53 -12.43 11.51 -21.76
CA GLY A 53 -13.77 11.88 -22.22
C GLY A 53 -14.87 10.98 -21.64
N VAL A 54 -14.68 10.48 -20.43
CA VAL A 54 -15.58 9.56 -19.72
C VAL A 54 -16.17 10.27 -18.51
N SER A 55 -17.50 10.20 -18.33
CA SER A 55 -18.09 10.67 -17.08
C SER A 55 -17.82 9.68 -15.94
N ILE A 56 -17.60 10.20 -14.72
CA ILE A 56 -17.44 9.35 -13.54
C ILE A 56 -18.65 8.43 -13.34
N GLY A 57 -19.86 8.92 -13.68
CA GLY A 57 -21.09 8.15 -13.59
C GLY A 57 -21.20 6.99 -14.60
N ASP A 58 -20.36 6.99 -15.64
CA ASP A 58 -20.32 5.95 -16.68
C ASP A 58 -19.29 4.85 -16.34
N LEU A 59 -18.64 4.92 -15.20
CA LEU A 59 -17.71 3.89 -14.75
C LEU A 59 -18.47 2.71 -14.16
N ASP A 60 -18.28 1.54 -14.73
CA ASP A 60 -18.88 0.28 -14.27
C ASP A 60 -18.17 -0.32 -13.05
N GLY A 61 -16.95 0.11 -12.77
CA GLY A 61 -16.20 -0.40 -11.63
C GLY A 61 -14.92 0.37 -11.32
N ILE A 62 -14.53 0.31 -10.05
CA ILE A 62 -13.30 0.90 -9.53
C ILE A 62 -12.48 -0.20 -8.86
N LEU A 63 -11.21 -0.33 -9.26
CA LEU A 63 -10.23 -1.18 -8.61
C LEU A 63 -9.23 -0.28 -7.89
N HIS A 64 -9.04 -0.53 -6.61
CA HIS A 64 -8.12 0.25 -5.78
C HIS A 64 -7.06 -0.64 -5.15
N GLY A 65 -5.80 -0.36 -5.44
CA GLY A 65 -4.63 -0.93 -4.79
C GLY A 65 -3.90 0.13 -3.96
N THR A 66 -3.20 -0.31 -2.93
CA THR A 66 -2.35 0.59 -2.15
C THR A 66 -1.18 -0.16 -1.53
N THR A 67 0.00 0.47 -1.56
CA THR A 67 1.22 -0.02 -0.91
C THR A 67 1.55 0.75 0.37
N VAL A 68 0.63 1.60 0.85
CA VAL A 68 0.85 2.45 2.04
C VAL A 68 1.21 1.61 3.27
N ALA A 69 0.46 0.55 3.55
CA ALA A 69 0.75 -0.34 4.68
C ALA A 69 2.11 -1.02 4.56
N THR A 70 2.45 -1.52 3.36
CA THR A 70 3.76 -2.12 3.08
C THR A 70 4.89 -1.10 3.29
N ASN A 71 4.71 0.13 2.82
CA ASN A 71 5.69 1.19 3.00
C ASN A 71 5.89 1.55 4.48
N ILE A 72 4.81 1.62 5.27
CA ILE A 72 4.89 1.85 6.72
C ILE A 72 5.72 0.76 7.40
N VAL A 73 5.50 -0.50 7.05
CA VAL A 73 6.26 -1.64 7.60
C VAL A 73 7.73 -1.56 7.19
N LEU A 74 8.02 -1.36 5.91
CA LEU A 74 9.40 -1.32 5.40
C LEU A 74 10.21 -0.13 5.91
N GLN A 75 9.56 1.03 6.10
CA GLN A 75 10.20 2.26 6.55
C GLN A 75 10.18 2.42 8.07
N HIS A 76 9.48 1.55 8.81
CA HIS A 76 9.30 1.64 10.26
C HIS A 76 8.70 2.99 10.71
N THR A 77 7.81 3.57 9.89
CA THR A 77 7.16 4.87 10.13
C THR A 77 5.80 4.74 10.82
N GLY A 78 5.46 3.55 11.28
CA GLY A 78 4.20 3.27 11.99
C GLY A 78 4.09 3.97 13.34
N ALA A 79 2.93 3.85 13.96
CA ALA A 79 2.69 4.37 15.30
C ALA A 79 3.63 3.69 16.32
N LYS A 80 4.01 4.44 17.37
CA LYS A 80 4.70 3.85 18.51
C LYS A 80 3.74 2.95 19.27
N VAL A 81 4.07 1.66 19.34
CA VAL A 81 3.24 0.64 19.98
C VAL A 81 3.90 0.17 21.26
N GLY A 82 3.11 0.07 22.33
CA GLY A 82 3.51 -0.57 23.59
C GLY A 82 2.80 -1.92 23.72
N MET A 83 3.53 -2.94 24.18
CA MET A 83 2.97 -4.26 24.45
C MET A 83 2.91 -4.49 25.96
N ILE A 84 1.74 -4.88 26.47
CA ILE A 84 1.55 -5.34 27.85
C ILE A 84 1.48 -6.87 27.82
N THR A 85 2.33 -7.53 28.61
CA THR A 85 2.37 -8.98 28.68
C THR A 85 2.59 -9.44 30.12
N THR A 86 2.43 -10.73 30.36
CA THR A 86 2.69 -11.35 31.67
C THR A 86 4.16 -11.15 32.07
N ALA A 87 4.41 -10.91 33.35
CA ALA A 87 5.76 -10.81 33.90
C ALA A 87 6.60 -12.05 33.52
N GLY A 88 7.82 -11.81 33.03
CA GLY A 88 8.71 -12.86 32.53
C GLY A 88 8.56 -13.20 31.04
N PHE A 89 7.55 -12.67 30.33
CA PHE A 89 7.28 -12.97 28.90
C PHE A 89 7.62 -11.81 27.95
N ARG A 90 8.40 -10.84 28.38
CA ARG A 90 8.73 -9.67 27.53
C ARG A 90 9.45 -10.03 26.23
N ASP A 91 10.17 -11.15 26.21
CA ASP A 91 10.99 -11.58 25.08
C ASP A 91 10.21 -12.43 24.05
N ILE A 92 8.89 -12.58 24.22
CA ILE A 92 8.04 -13.41 23.36
C ILE A 92 8.11 -12.98 21.89
N LEU A 93 8.21 -11.68 21.60
CA LEU A 93 8.37 -11.17 20.26
C LEU A 93 9.73 -11.54 19.65
N HIS A 94 10.79 -11.49 20.49
CA HIS A 94 12.13 -11.84 20.07
C HIS A 94 12.27 -13.36 19.83
N ILE A 95 11.67 -14.16 20.69
CA ILE A 95 11.65 -15.63 20.57
C ILE A 95 10.82 -16.06 19.37
N ALA A 96 9.73 -15.33 19.07
CA ALA A 96 8.82 -15.59 17.96
C ALA A 96 8.40 -17.08 17.88
N ARG A 97 8.59 -17.73 16.73
CA ARG A 97 8.28 -19.14 16.52
C ARG A 97 9.52 -20.05 16.57
N HIS A 98 10.58 -19.65 17.23
CA HIS A 98 11.87 -20.35 17.27
C HIS A 98 12.49 -20.66 15.89
N LYS A 99 12.07 -19.96 14.84
CA LYS A 99 12.68 -20.09 13.51
C LYS A 99 14.02 -19.38 13.51
N ARG A 100 15.10 -20.17 13.66
CA ARG A 100 16.47 -19.67 13.47
C ARG A 100 16.86 -19.87 12.01
N PRO A 101 17.45 -18.85 11.34
CA PRO A 101 17.95 -19.02 9.98
C PRO A 101 19.09 -20.05 9.90
N TYR A 102 19.82 -20.23 11.01
CA TYR A 102 20.90 -21.22 11.15
C TYR A 102 20.77 -21.96 12.49
N ASN A 103 20.42 -23.24 12.44
CA ASN A 103 20.12 -24.04 13.66
C ASN A 103 21.34 -24.21 14.59
N PHE A 104 22.56 -24.08 14.05
CA PHE A 104 23.81 -24.33 14.80
C PHE A 104 24.66 -23.08 15.03
N SER A 105 24.16 -21.89 14.70
CA SER A 105 24.88 -20.63 14.95
C SER A 105 24.59 -20.09 16.33
N LEU A 106 25.62 -19.92 17.15
CA LEU A 106 25.54 -19.25 18.45
C LEU A 106 25.44 -17.70 18.30
N TYR A 107 25.72 -17.17 17.11
CA TYR A 107 25.75 -15.74 16.80
C TYR A 107 24.60 -15.34 15.89
N CYS A 108 23.50 -16.05 15.91
CA CYS A 108 22.32 -15.68 15.15
C CYS A 108 21.63 -14.48 15.81
N ASP A 109 22.02 -13.30 15.38
CA ASP A 109 21.31 -12.07 15.69
C ASP A 109 20.07 -12.02 14.80
N LEU A 110 18.88 -12.09 15.38
CA LEU A 110 17.66 -11.80 14.65
C LEU A 110 17.69 -10.32 14.27
N ASP A 111 17.74 -10.04 12.97
CA ASP A 111 17.62 -8.67 12.49
C ASP A 111 16.35 -8.07 13.09
N ARG A 112 16.52 -7.11 14.02
CA ARG A 112 15.41 -6.41 14.68
C ARG A 112 14.48 -5.71 13.69
N LYS A 113 14.91 -5.54 12.45
CA LYS A 113 14.11 -4.99 11.36
C LYS A 113 13.07 -5.98 10.81
N SER A 114 13.21 -7.27 11.10
CA SER A 114 12.29 -8.32 10.66
C SER A 114 11.27 -8.74 11.73
N VAL A 115 11.30 -8.10 12.89
CA VAL A 115 10.36 -8.33 14.00
C VAL A 115 9.46 -7.11 14.13
N VAL A 116 8.44 -7.05 13.30
CA VAL A 116 7.27 -6.18 13.45
C VAL A 116 6.05 -7.06 13.51
#